data_89c163a9126e1088648243e0c46352f1
#
_entry.id   89c163a9126e1088648243e0c46352f1
#
_cell.length_a   1.000
_cell.length_b   1.000
_cell.length_c   1.000
_cell.angle_alpha   90.00
_cell.angle_beta   90.00
_cell.angle_gamma   90.00
#
_symmetry.space_group_name_H-M   'P 1'
#
loop_
_entity.id
_entity.type
_entity.pdbx_description
1 polymer ?
#
loop_
_entity_poly.entity_id
_entity_poly.type
_entity_poly.pdbx_seq_one_letter_code
_entity_poly.pdbx_strand_id
1 'polypeptide(L)'
;MPFDKFSFGTLRIDGSTYEQDVVIDRGEPRKRKKAPSRRFRDEFGHTPLSVEEKIPWKCHRLVIGTGAYGRLPVMKEVKREAERRHVELFIVPTSEAIRLIEKESATNSILHVTC
;
A
#
# COMPACT_ATOMS: atom_id res chain seq x y z
N MET A 1 -14.78 1.93 -4.16
CA MET A 1 -14.38 0.51 -4.18
C MET A 1 -14.82 -0.16 -2.88
N PRO A 2 -15.66 -1.17 -2.95
CA PRO A 2 -16.15 -1.83 -1.74
C PRO A 2 -15.14 -2.80 -1.15
N PHE A 3 -14.70 -2.50 0.06
CA PHE A 3 -13.89 -3.39 0.88
C PHE A 3 -14.84 -4.17 1.78
N ASP A 4 -14.89 -5.48 1.60
CA ASP A 4 -15.81 -6.32 2.37
C ASP A 4 -15.24 -6.69 3.73
N LYS A 5 -13.95 -6.99 3.80
CA LYS A 5 -13.31 -7.44 5.03
C LYS A 5 -11.80 -7.35 4.95
N PHE A 6 -11.18 -6.94 6.06
CA PHE A 6 -9.73 -7.05 6.26
C PHE A 6 -9.48 -7.80 7.56
N SER A 7 -8.63 -8.82 7.49
CA SER A 7 -8.07 -9.49 8.66
C SER A 7 -6.62 -9.84 8.37
N PHE A 8 -5.88 -10.21 9.41
CA PHE A 8 -4.46 -10.53 9.23
C PHE A 8 -4.27 -11.57 8.13
N GLY A 9 -3.50 -11.22 7.12
CA GLY A 9 -3.17 -12.09 6.00
C GLY A 9 -4.17 -12.11 4.86
N THR A 10 -5.35 -11.48 5.01
CA THR A 10 -6.36 -11.49 3.95
C THR A 10 -7.07 -10.16 3.80
N LEU A 11 -7.42 -9.85 2.56
CA LEU A 11 -8.19 -8.65 2.23
C LEU A 11 -9.22 -9.03 1.17
N ARG A 12 -10.48 -8.68 1.41
CA ARG A 12 -11.55 -8.95 0.47
C ARG A 12 -12.05 -7.65 -0.15
N ILE A 13 -12.02 -7.60 -1.48
CA ILE A 13 -12.44 -6.45 -2.27
C ILE A 13 -13.37 -6.93 -3.37
N ASP A 14 -14.58 -6.36 -3.45
CA ASP A 14 -15.57 -6.74 -4.48
C ASP A 14 -15.80 -8.24 -4.57
N GLY A 15 -15.84 -8.93 -3.44
CA GLY A 15 -16.06 -10.37 -3.41
C GLY A 15 -14.85 -11.22 -3.72
N SER A 16 -13.72 -10.64 -4.09
CA SER A 16 -12.47 -11.37 -4.34
C SER A 16 -11.57 -11.31 -3.10
N THR A 17 -10.97 -12.44 -2.75
CA THR A 17 -10.08 -12.54 -1.60
C THR A 17 -8.62 -12.51 -2.04
N TYR A 18 -7.84 -11.65 -1.40
CA TYR A 18 -6.41 -11.51 -1.64
C TYR A 18 -5.66 -11.93 -0.38
N GLU A 19 -4.73 -12.85 -0.54
CA GLU A 19 -3.88 -13.33 0.58
C GLU A 19 -2.48 -12.73 0.53
N GLN A 20 -2.30 -11.70 -0.27
CA GLN A 20 -1.03 -11.00 -0.46
C GLN A 20 -1.28 -9.51 -0.47
N ASP A 21 -0.21 -8.74 -0.37
CA ASP A 21 -0.30 -7.29 -0.49
C ASP A 21 -0.92 -6.90 -1.82
N VAL A 22 -1.76 -5.88 -1.79
CA VAL A 22 -2.54 -5.42 -2.94
C VAL A 22 -2.17 -4.00 -3.28
N VAL A 23 -2.02 -3.73 -4.58
CA VAL A 23 -1.90 -2.37 -5.10
C VAL A 23 -3.22 -2.02 -5.78
N ILE A 24 -3.77 -0.87 -5.44
CA ILE A 24 -4.97 -0.36 -6.10
C ILE A 24 -4.56 0.83 -6.96
N ASP A 25 -4.66 0.65 -8.27
CA ASP A 25 -4.24 1.63 -9.25
C ASP A 25 -5.46 2.05 -10.07
N ARG A 26 -5.94 3.27 -9.85
CA ARG A 26 -7.12 3.83 -10.52
C ARG A 26 -8.31 2.89 -10.46
N GLY A 27 -8.56 2.38 -9.25
CA GLY A 27 -9.68 1.48 -8.98
C GLY A 27 -9.45 0.01 -9.30
N GLU A 28 -8.30 -0.36 -9.85
CA GLU A 28 -8.01 -1.74 -10.23
C GLU A 28 -7.04 -2.40 -9.24
N PRO A 29 -7.46 -3.47 -8.54
CA PRO A 29 -6.56 -4.18 -7.63
C PRO A 29 -5.62 -5.11 -8.39
N ARG A 30 -4.37 -5.15 -7.93
CA ARG A 30 -3.37 -6.11 -8.42
C ARG A 30 -2.44 -6.50 -7.29
N LYS A 31 -1.72 -7.59 -7.45
CA LYS A 31 -0.74 -8.04 -6.45
C LYS A 31 0.44 -7.06 -6.38
N ARG A 32 0.88 -6.76 -5.18
CA ARG A 32 2.13 -6.04 -4.98
C ARG A 32 3.29 -6.93 -5.40
N LYS A 33 4.20 -6.40 -6.20
CA LYS A 33 5.43 -7.09 -6.61
C LYS A 33 6.58 -6.53 -5.78
N LYS A 34 6.87 -7.16 -4.65
CA LYS A 34 7.88 -6.68 -3.71
C LYS A 34 9.30 -7.19 -3.95
N ALA A 35 9.48 -8.08 -4.93
CA ALA A 35 10.80 -8.66 -5.23
C ALA A 35 11.90 -7.60 -5.37
N PRO A 36 11.70 -6.45 -6.06
CA PRO A 36 12.75 -5.43 -6.16
C PRO A 36 13.18 -4.85 -4.81
N SER A 37 12.34 -4.93 -3.78
CA SER A 37 12.64 -4.39 -2.45
C SER A 37 13.28 -5.41 -1.52
N ARG A 38 13.34 -6.69 -1.89
CA ARG A 38 13.86 -7.74 -0.99
C ARG A 38 15.30 -7.54 -0.57
N ARG A 39 16.11 -6.88 -1.38
CA ARG A 39 17.51 -6.60 -1.06
C ARG A 39 17.67 -5.70 0.18
N PHE A 40 16.62 -5.01 0.57
CA PHE A 40 16.63 -4.13 1.74
C PHE A 40 16.13 -4.81 3.00
N ARG A 41 15.72 -6.07 2.92
CA ARG A 41 15.09 -6.78 4.03
C ARG A 41 15.96 -6.85 5.28
N ASP A 42 17.25 -7.13 5.11
CA ASP A 42 18.17 -7.27 6.24
C ASP A 42 18.32 -5.96 7.02
N GLU A 43 18.28 -4.84 6.32
CA GLU A 43 18.39 -3.52 6.94
C GLU A 43 17.15 -3.18 7.78
N PHE A 44 15.96 -3.58 7.33
CA PHE A 44 14.70 -3.18 7.95
C PHE A 44 14.03 -4.29 8.77
N GLY A 45 14.54 -5.52 8.72
CA GLY A 45 13.90 -6.65 9.41
C GLY A 45 12.68 -7.20 8.68
N HIS A 46 12.15 -6.48 7.70
CA HIS A 46 11.05 -6.86 6.83
C HIS A 46 11.35 -6.32 5.43
N THR A 47 10.74 -6.88 4.39
CA THR A 47 10.85 -6.31 3.06
C THR A 47 10.10 -4.97 3.02
N PRO A 48 10.79 -3.83 2.94
CA PRO A 48 10.15 -2.53 2.99
C PRO A 48 9.48 -2.18 1.67
N LEU A 49 8.69 -1.10 1.66
CA LEU A 49 8.26 -0.48 0.41
C LEU A 49 9.37 0.45 -0.06
N SER A 50 9.84 0.27 -1.29
CA SER A 50 10.89 1.08 -1.90
C SER A 50 10.46 1.63 -3.24
N VAL A 51 11.17 2.63 -3.74
CA VAL A 51 10.93 3.21 -5.07
C VAL A 51 11.27 2.26 -6.21
N GLU A 52 11.94 1.14 -5.91
CA GLU A 52 12.24 0.11 -6.92
C GLU A 52 10.99 -0.66 -7.36
N GLU A 53 9.92 -0.60 -6.58
CA GLU A 53 8.64 -1.21 -6.93
C GLU A 53 7.85 -0.31 -7.87
N LYS A 54 6.86 -0.92 -8.56
CA LYS A 54 5.94 -0.16 -9.40
C LYS A 54 4.84 0.49 -8.55
N ILE A 55 5.14 1.64 -8.01
CA ILE A 55 4.19 2.42 -7.20
C ILE A 55 3.22 3.14 -8.13
N PRO A 56 1.90 3.12 -7.84
CA PRO A 56 0.90 3.75 -8.71
C PRO A 56 0.84 5.26 -8.49
N TRP A 57 1.80 5.98 -9.06
CA TRP A 57 1.97 7.42 -8.84
C TRP A 57 0.94 8.32 -9.53
N LYS A 58 0.16 7.80 -10.47
CA LYS A 58 -0.83 8.62 -11.21
C LYS A 58 -2.08 8.85 -10.38
N CYS A 59 -1.96 9.72 -9.38
CA CYS A 59 -3.04 10.04 -8.46
C CYS A 59 -2.73 11.36 -7.76
N HIS A 60 -3.75 11.96 -7.13
CA HIS A 60 -3.53 13.10 -6.24
C HIS A 60 -3.09 12.64 -4.85
N ARG A 61 -3.53 11.45 -4.45
CA ARG A 61 -3.33 10.94 -3.11
C ARG A 61 -2.93 9.47 -3.19
N LEU A 62 -1.86 9.12 -2.49
CA LEU A 62 -1.41 7.73 -2.35
C LEU A 62 -1.50 7.35 -0.88
N VAL A 63 -2.25 6.29 -0.59
CA VAL A 63 -2.41 5.77 0.77
C VAL A 63 -1.66 4.45 0.87
N ILE A 64 -0.72 4.38 1.81
CA ILE A 64 0.03 3.15 2.08
C ILE A 64 -0.49 2.58 3.39
N GLY A 65 -1.12 1.39 3.30
CA GLY A 65 -1.53 0.62 4.45
C GLY A 65 -0.39 -0.25 4.91
N THR A 66 0.09 -0.02 6.13
CA THR A 66 1.31 -0.63 6.64
C THR A 66 1.10 -1.93 7.40
N GLY A 67 -0.07 -2.54 7.27
CA GLY A 67 -0.38 -3.83 7.86
C GLY A 67 -1.32 -3.75 9.05
N ALA A 68 -1.68 -4.90 9.59
CA ALA A 68 -2.59 -4.98 10.74
C ALA A 68 -2.01 -4.26 11.96
N TYR A 69 -0.69 -4.26 12.11
CA TYR A 69 0.02 -3.63 13.23
C TYR A 69 0.88 -2.45 12.81
N GLY A 70 0.77 -2.02 11.56
CA GLY A 70 1.52 -0.86 11.08
C GLY A 70 3.02 -1.06 10.98
N ARG A 71 3.49 -2.26 10.75
CA ARG A 71 4.93 -2.58 10.80
C ARG A 71 5.65 -2.61 9.46
N LEU A 72 4.96 -2.41 8.34
CA LEU A 72 5.65 -2.32 7.05
C LEU A 72 6.52 -1.07 7.01
N PRO A 73 7.84 -1.20 6.87
CA PRO A 73 8.69 -0.03 6.72
C PRO A 73 8.47 0.60 5.34
N VAL A 74 8.42 1.93 5.30
CA VAL A 74 8.36 2.69 4.05
C VAL A 74 9.67 3.47 3.96
N MET A 75 10.47 3.19 2.94
CA MET A 75 11.77 3.84 2.81
C MET A 75 11.60 5.34 2.51
N LYS A 76 12.52 6.15 3.03
CA LYS A 76 12.46 7.61 2.90
C LYS A 76 12.42 8.08 1.45
N GLU A 77 13.00 7.32 0.52
CA GLU A 77 12.98 7.64 -0.89
C GLU A 77 11.57 7.67 -1.46
N VAL A 78 10.66 6.84 -0.92
CA VAL A 78 9.24 6.86 -1.32
C VAL A 78 8.62 8.20 -0.94
N LYS A 79 8.92 8.70 0.25
CA LYS A 79 8.41 10.00 0.73
C LYS A 79 8.93 11.14 -0.12
N ARG A 80 10.21 11.10 -0.47
CA ARG A 80 10.85 12.11 -1.33
C ARG A 80 10.26 12.11 -2.73
N GLU A 81 10.00 10.92 -3.27
CA GLU A 81 9.41 10.82 -4.61
C GLU A 81 7.98 11.35 -4.63
N ALA A 82 7.20 11.11 -3.57
CA ALA A 82 5.86 11.67 -3.45
C ALA A 82 5.90 13.20 -3.45
N GLU A 83 6.83 13.79 -2.71
CA GLU A 83 7.01 15.25 -2.69
C GLU A 83 7.39 15.79 -4.07
N ARG A 84 8.32 15.14 -4.74
CA ARG A 84 8.77 15.53 -6.08
C ARG A 84 7.61 15.50 -7.08
N ARG A 85 6.71 14.56 -6.94
CA ARG A 85 5.55 14.39 -7.84
C ARG A 85 4.31 15.16 -7.39
N HIS A 86 4.37 15.87 -6.27
CA HIS A 86 3.24 16.56 -5.66
C HIS A 86 2.07 15.63 -5.37
N VAL A 87 2.38 14.41 -4.93
CA VAL A 87 1.39 13.43 -4.50
C VAL A 87 1.28 13.50 -2.97
N GLU A 88 0.06 13.67 -2.47
CA GLU A 88 -0.19 13.65 -1.04
C GLU A 88 -0.08 12.21 -0.54
N LEU A 89 0.80 11.98 0.43
CA LEU A 89 1.12 10.63 0.90
C LEU A 89 0.60 10.40 2.32
N PHE A 90 -0.13 9.31 2.50
CA PHE A 90 -0.58 8.85 3.82
C PHE A 90 0.04 7.49 4.11
N ILE A 91 0.67 7.35 5.26
CA ILE A 91 1.28 6.10 5.73
C ILE A 91 0.60 5.76 7.04
N VAL A 92 -0.29 4.78 7.01
CA VAL A 92 -1.17 4.45 8.14
C VAL A 92 -1.38 2.94 8.20
N PRO A 93 -1.85 2.38 9.34
CA PRO A 93 -2.23 0.96 9.38
C PRO A 93 -3.29 0.64 8.33
N THR A 94 -3.32 -0.59 7.86
CA THR A 94 -4.17 -0.97 6.72
C THR A 94 -5.66 -0.75 6.99
N SER A 95 -6.15 -0.98 8.20
CA SER A 95 -7.56 -0.72 8.52
C SER A 95 -7.92 0.76 8.35
N GLU A 96 -7.02 1.65 8.70
CA GLU A 96 -7.22 3.09 8.51
C GLU A 96 -7.08 3.49 7.05
N ALA A 97 -6.12 2.87 6.34
CA ALA A 97 -5.93 3.10 4.91
C ALA A 97 -7.22 2.80 4.13
N ILE A 98 -7.88 1.69 4.45
CA ILE A 98 -9.14 1.31 3.82
C ILE A 98 -10.20 2.40 3.98
N ARG A 99 -10.33 2.97 5.18
CA ARG A 99 -11.29 4.06 5.43
C ARG A 99 -10.99 5.29 4.58
N LEU A 100 -9.71 5.63 4.43
CA LEU A 100 -9.31 6.78 3.63
C LEU A 100 -9.60 6.56 2.15
N ILE A 101 -9.37 5.36 1.65
CA ILE A 101 -9.62 5.02 0.25
C ILE A 101 -11.11 5.07 -0.07
N GLU A 102 -11.95 4.61 0.83
CA GLU A 102 -13.41 4.60 0.63
C GLU A 102 -14.01 5.99 0.55
N LYS A 103 -13.35 6.99 1.15
CA LYS A 103 -13.87 8.36 1.20
C LYS A 103 -13.47 9.23 0.03
N GLU A 104 -12.39 8.88 -0.66
CA GLU A 104 -11.80 9.75 -1.67
C GLU A 104 -11.64 9.05 -3.01
N SER A 105 -12.17 9.63 -4.07
CA SER A 105 -11.82 9.25 -5.42
C SER A 105 -10.41 9.79 -5.74
N ALA A 106 -9.83 9.44 -6.87
CA ALA A 106 -8.47 9.86 -7.26
C ALA A 106 -7.39 9.46 -6.25
N THR A 107 -7.65 8.39 -5.50
CA THR A 107 -6.72 7.82 -4.51
C THR A 107 -6.24 6.47 -4.99
N ASN A 108 -4.93 6.29 -5.04
CA ASN A 108 -4.31 4.98 -5.25
C ASN A 108 -3.76 4.47 -3.92
N SER A 109 -3.49 3.18 -3.84
CA SER A 109 -3.01 2.63 -2.58
C SER A 109 -2.14 1.39 -2.75
N ILE A 110 -1.35 1.13 -1.72
CA ILE A 110 -0.64 -0.12 -1.54
C ILE A 110 -1.03 -0.61 -0.15
N LEU A 111 -1.58 -1.82 -0.08
CA LEU A 111 -2.12 -2.36 1.16
C LEU A 111 -1.35 -3.62 1.58
N HIS A 112 -0.63 -3.51 2.68
CA HIS A 112 0.07 -4.64 3.31
C HIS A 112 -0.95 -5.40 4.16
N VAL A 113 -1.03 -6.73 4.01
CA VAL A 113 -2.08 -7.52 4.65
C VAL A 113 -1.63 -8.26 5.91
N THR A 114 -0.34 -8.33 6.19
CA THR A 114 0.18 -8.97 7.41
C THR A 114 0.62 -7.92 8.43
N CYS A 115 1.75 -8.09 9.06
CA CYS A 115 2.19 -7.17 10.13
C CYS A 115 2.23 -5.72 9.72
#